data_5236e6483cf1a4ac27922167fe749915
#
_entry.id   5236e6483cf1a4ac27922167fe749915
#
_cell.length_a   1.000
_cell.length_b   1.000
_cell.length_c   1.000
_cell.angle_alpha   90.00
_cell.angle_beta   90.00
_cell.angle_gamma   90.00
#
_symmetry.space_group_name_H-M   'P 1'
#
loop_
_entity.id
_entity.type
_entity.pdbx_description
1 polymer ?
#
loop_
_entity_poly.entity_id
_entity_poly.type
_entity_poly.pdbx_seq_one_letter_code
_entity_poly.pdbx_strand_id
1 'polypeptide(L)'
;MPATDDATLAVSVVVPACGRMDLLDRNLDALMRQQFDPQRFEIVVVDDEPNHNTLHLVAGWRTRTLERGPRLSYVANSGPSGPASARNRGWRAARAPIVAFTSDDAVPEPTWLSEGLAAFQDGLDVVCGRIRTPVPARPTEQQRSARVLEEADFTSANCFLRKPVLERLEGFDERFNVPRGSDADLHFRLLEHGIAIGRAPRALVVHPVRPAPWGASLLQIRHAVFDALLYKKHPALYRQKIEPRPRWDHYLIVATLLLGLASLLMGLTIFATLAFAAWLLLTIRLCAHRLRGVAHTPAHVADLVLTSALLPPLAVFWRLTGALRYRVRFA
;
A
#
# COMPACT_ATOMS: atom_id res chain seq x y z
N MET A 1 -30.02 -13.06 -26.35
CA MET A 1 -29.50 -13.62 -25.09
C MET A 1 -30.22 -12.89 -23.96
N PRO A 2 -30.88 -13.58 -23.02
CA PRO A 2 -31.53 -12.89 -21.91
C PRO A 2 -30.46 -12.20 -21.07
N ALA A 3 -30.71 -10.95 -20.67
CA ALA A 3 -29.92 -10.24 -19.71
C ALA A 3 -29.90 -11.07 -18.43
N THR A 4 -28.72 -11.61 -18.05
CA THR A 4 -28.54 -12.27 -16.76
C THR A 4 -28.82 -11.23 -15.69
N ASP A 5 -29.79 -11.55 -14.88
CA ASP A 5 -30.32 -10.72 -13.80
C ASP A 5 -29.20 -10.24 -12.88
N ASP A 6 -28.79 -8.96 -13.00
CA ASP A 6 -27.74 -8.35 -12.15
C ASP A 6 -28.17 -8.27 -10.68
N ALA A 7 -29.44 -8.58 -10.39
CA ALA A 7 -30.01 -8.61 -9.03
C ALA A 7 -29.45 -9.75 -8.15
N THR A 8 -28.74 -10.71 -8.70
CA THR A 8 -28.19 -11.85 -7.94
C THR A 8 -26.78 -11.63 -7.41
N LEU A 9 -26.04 -10.65 -7.93
CA LEU A 9 -24.66 -10.37 -7.48
C LEU A 9 -24.63 -9.79 -6.07
N ALA A 10 -23.85 -10.43 -5.19
CA ALA A 10 -23.64 -9.95 -3.82
C ALA A 10 -22.38 -9.07 -3.70
N VAL A 11 -21.31 -9.41 -4.43
CA VAL A 11 -20.02 -8.72 -4.33
C VAL A 11 -19.28 -8.69 -5.66
N SER A 12 -18.63 -7.55 -5.96
CA SER A 12 -17.65 -7.41 -7.05
C SER A 12 -16.25 -7.35 -6.45
N VAL A 13 -15.38 -8.29 -6.82
CA VAL A 13 -13.97 -8.31 -6.40
C VAL A 13 -13.16 -7.48 -7.37
N VAL A 14 -12.51 -6.43 -6.91
CA VAL A 14 -11.65 -5.55 -7.71
C VAL A 14 -10.18 -5.90 -7.44
N VAL A 15 -9.46 -6.27 -8.50
CA VAL A 15 -8.05 -6.65 -8.47
C VAL A 15 -7.26 -5.69 -9.37
N PRO A 16 -6.62 -4.65 -8.81
CA PRO A 16 -5.65 -3.87 -9.58
C PRO A 16 -4.40 -4.71 -9.88
N ALA A 17 -3.97 -4.74 -11.13
CA ALA A 17 -2.83 -5.50 -11.61
C ALA A 17 -1.83 -4.56 -12.33
N CYS A 18 -0.53 -4.84 -12.17
CA CYS A 18 0.54 -4.07 -12.81
C CYS A 18 1.67 -5.01 -13.24
N GLY A 19 1.52 -5.64 -14.41
CA GLY A 19 2.57 -6.41 -15.09
C GLY A 19 3.11 -7.67 -14.37
N ARG A 20 2.49 -8.10 -13.28
CA ARG A 20 2.97 -9.21 -12.41
C ARG A 20 2.15 -10.49 -12.65
N MET A 21 2.42 -11.15 -13.77
CA MET A 21 1.63 -12.28 -14.25
C MET A 21 1.54 -13.45 -13.28
N ASP A 22 2.67 -13.84 -12.69
CA ASP A 22 2.78 -14.96 -11.75
C ASP A 22 1.99 -14.72 -10.46
N LEU A 23 1.95 -13.49 -10.00
CA LEU A 23 1.21 -13.09 -8.80
C LEU A 23 -0.29 -13.00 -9.09
N LEU A 24 -0.66 -12.35 -10.19
CA LEU A 24 -2.05 -12.27 -10.64
C LEU A 24 -2.65 -13.67 -10.91
N ASP A 25 -1.88 -14.59 -11.50
CA ASP A 25 -2.31 -15.95 -11.74
C ASP A 25 -2.66 -16.68 -10.42
N ARG A 26 -1.79 -16.55 -9.41
CA ARG A 26 -2.05 -17.11 -8.06
C ARG A 26 -3.25 -16.46 -7.38
N ASN A 27 -3.40 -15.14 -7.53
CA ASN A 27 -4.55 -14.43 -6.97
C ASN A 27 -5.86 -14.92 -7.62
N LEU A 28 -5.89 -15.03 -8.95
CA LEU A 28 -7.04 -15.53 -9.68
C LEU A 28 -7.37 -16.98 -9.31
N ASP A 29 -6.36 -17.86 -9.20
CA ASP A 29 -6.56 -19.25 -8.75
C ASP A 29 -7.23 -19.27 -7.35
N ALA A 30 -6.77 -18.44 -6.41
CA ALA A 30 -7.36 -18.35 -5.08
C ALA A 30 -8.80 -17.80 -5.09
N LEU A 31 -9.09 -16.85 -5.98
CA LEU A 31 -10.43 -16.30 -6.15
C LEU A 31 -11.39 -17.32 -6.78
N MET A 32 -10.91 -18.18 -7.70
CA MET A 32 -11.72 -19.25 -8.27
C MET A 32 -12.03 -20.38 -7.29
N ARG A 33 -11.23 -20.51 -6.21
CA ARG A 33 -11.44 -21.50 -5.14
C ARG A 33 -12.27 -20.98 -3.96
N GLN A 34 -12.90 -19.81 -4.08
CA GLN A 34 -13.73 -19.28 -3.00
C GLN A 34 -14.91 -20.21 -2.68
N GLN A 35 -15.12 -20.49 -1.39
CA GLN A 35 -16.30 -21.19 -0.87
C GLN A 35 -17.49 -20.22 -0.81
N PHE A 36 -17.88 -19.73 -1.98
CA PHE A 36 -18.97 -18.82 -2.19
C PHE A 36 -19.62 -19.14 -3.53
N ASP A 37 -20.92 -18.93 -3.66
CA ASP A 37 -21.63 -19.20 -4.91
C ASP A 37 -21.03 -18.38 -6.07
N PRO A 38 -20.46 -19.03 -7.10
CA PRO A 38 -19.79 -18.36 -8.21
C PRO A 38 -20.74 -17.46 -9.04
N GLN A 39 -22.04 -17.69 -8.99
CA GLN A 39 -23.01 -16.83 -9.67
C GLN A 39 -23.33 -15.56 -8.88
N ARG A 40 -22.91 -15.48 -7.62
CA ARG A 40 -23.17 -14.35 -6.73
C ARG A 40 -21.99 -13.39 -6.57
N PHE A 41 -20.90 -13.62 -7.29
CA PHE A 41 -19.80 -12.66 -7.33
C PHE A 41 -19.18 -12.53 -8.73
N GLU A 42 -18.54 -11.43 -8.97
CA GLU A 42 -17.74 -11.19 -10.15
C GLU A 42 -16.32 -10.73 -9.78
N ILE A 43 -15.39 -10.90 -10.72
CA ILE A 43 -14.02 -10.44 -10.58
C ILE A 43 -13.75 -9.42 -11.68
N VAL A 44 -13.25 -8.24 -11.27
CA VAL A 44 -12.86 -7.14 -12.16
C VAL A 44 -11.36 -6.93 -12.03
N VAL A 45 -10.59 -7.46 -12.98
CA VAL A 45 -9.15 -7.21 -13.07
C VAL A 45 -8.94 -5.90 -13.80
N VAL A 46 -8.26 -4.97 -13.13
CA VAL A 46 -7.92 -3.66 -13.72
C VAL A 46 -6.43 -3.61 -14.00
N ASP A 47 -6.06 -3.61 -15.27
CA ASP A 47 -4.66 -3.51 -15.69
C ASP A 47 -4.22 -2.04 -15.68
N ASP A 48 -3.35 -1.69 -14.71
CA ASP A 48 -2.87 -0.32 -14.52
C ASP A 48 -1.85 0.11 -15.58
N GLU A 49 -1.13 -0.84 -16.16
CA GLU A 49 -0.24 -0.67 -17.31
C GLU A 49 -0.65 -1.65 -18.42
N PRO A 50 -1.72 -1.32 -19.20
CA PRO A 50 -2.33 -2.26 -20.12
C PRO A 50 -1.34 -2.91 -21.07
N ASN A 51 -1.31 -4.24 -21.05
CA ASN A 51 -0.41 -5.03 -21.89
C ASN A 51 -1.06 -6.35 -22.33
N HIS A 52 -0.55 -6.92 -23.43
CA HIS A 52 -1.09 -8.15 -23.99
C HIS A 52 -1.01 -9.34 -23.03
N ASN A 53 0.03 -9.41 -22.19
CA ASN A 53 0.23 -10.56 -21.29
C ASN A 53 -0.86 -10.62 -20.22
N THR A 54 -1.20 -9.48 -19.58
CA THR A 54 -2.29 -9.40 -18.61
C THR A 54 -3.63 -9.77 -19.27
N LEU A 55 -3.88 -9.22 -20.44
CA LEU A 55 -5.11 -9.51 -21.20
C LEU A 55 -5.23 -11.00 -21.54
N HIS A 56 -4.15 -11.62 -22.03
CA HIS A 56 -4.14 -13.06 -22.37
C HIS A 56 -4.31 -13.94 -21.13
N LEU A 57 -3.68 -13.61 -20.01
CA LEU A 57 -3.87 -14.34 -18.76
C LEU A 57 -5.33 -14.32 -18.32
N VAL A 58 -5.93 -13.14 -18.27
CA VAL A 58 -7.35 -12.98 -17.87
C VAL A 58 -8.28 -13.68 -18.85
N ALA A 59 -8.01 -13.59 -20.16
CA ALA A 59 -8.78 -14.30 -21.19
C ALA A 59 -8.70 -15.83 -21.02
N GLY A 60 -7.52 -16.35 -20.73
CA GLY A 60 -7.31 -17.77 -20.44
C GLY A 60 -8.11 -18.26 -19.21
N TRP A 61 -8.11 -17.49 -18.13
CA TRP A 61 -8.94 -17.79 -16.96
C TRP A 61 -10.43 -17.71 -17.29
N ARG A 62 -10.87 -16.69 -18.01
CA ARG A 62 -12.28 -16.56 -18.44
C ARG A 62 -12.75 -17.75 -19.24
N THR A 63 -11.94 -18.27 -20.15
CA THR A 63 -12.29 -19.45 -20.96
C THR A 63 -12.43 -20.70 -20.09
N ARG A 64 -11.54 -20.89 -19.10
CA ARG A 64 -11.57 -22.06 -18.19
C ARG A 64 -12.79 -22.04 -17.26
N THR A 65 -13.34 -20.87 -16.95
CA THR A 65 -14.39 -20.69 -15.94
C THR A 65 -15.77 -20.35 -16.53
N LEU A 66 -15.88 -20.36 -17.87
CA LEU A 66 -17.06 -19.86 -18.61
C LEU A 66 -18.38 -20.49 -18.17
N GLU A 67 -18.38 -21.78 -17.82
CA GLU A 67 -19.60 -22.52 -17.50
C GLU A 67 -19.90 -22.61 -15.99
N ARG A 68 -18.90 -22.55 -15.12
CA ARG A 68 -19.04 -22.86 -13.69
C ARG A 68 -18.36 -21.87 -12.74
N GLY A 69 -17.62 -20.90 -13.26
CA GLY A 69 -16.92 -19.92 -12.45
C GLY A 69 -17.66 -18.58 -12.32
N PRO A 70 -17.12 -17.67 -11.52
CA PRO A 70 -17.61 -16.30 -11.46
C PRO A 70 -17.36 -15.58 -12.79
N ARG A 71 -18.13 -14.55 -13.06
CA ARG A 71 -17.85 -13.66 -14.18
C ARG A 71 -16.50 -12.97 -13.98
N LEU A 72 -15.59 -13.11 -14.94
CA LEU A 72 -14.28 -12.46 -14.93
C LEU A 72 -14.22 -11.42 -16.04
N SER A 73 -13.93 -10.17 -15.70
CA SER A 73 -13.77 -9.07 -16.63
C SER A 73 -12.38 -8.44 -16.55
N TYR A 74 -11.87 -8.02 -17.71
CA TYR A 74 -10.66 -7.24 -17.85
C TYR A 74 -11.02 -5.79 -18.16
N VAL A 75 -10.40 -4.86 -17.45
CA VAL A 75 -10.55 -3.41 -17.65
C VAL A 75 -9.16 -2.80 -17.80
N ALA A 76 -8.88 -2.19 -18.94
CA ALA A 76 -7.67 -1.42 -19.14
C ALA A 76 -7.79 -0.07 -18.41
N ASN A 77 -6.77 0.30 -17.63
CA ASN A 77 -6.68 1.64 -17.07
C ASN A 77 -6.23 2.63 -18.15
N SER A 78 -7.14 3.41 -18.70
CA SER A 78 -6.86 4.45 -19.70
C SER A 78 -6.65 5.84 -19.08
N GLY A 79 -6.68 5.93 -17.76
CA GLY A 79 -6.44 7.16 -17.00
C GLY A 79 -4.99 7.31 -16.52
N PRO A 80 -4.74 8.18 -15.54
CA PRO A 80 -3.46 8.24 -14.89
C PRO A 80 -3.08 6.87 -14.31
N SER A 81 -1.83 6.44 -14.48
CA SER A 81 -1.32 5.22 -13.87
C SER A 81 -1.21 5.38 -12.35
N GLY A 82 -1.47 4.32 -11.63
CA GLY A 82 -1.33 4.23 -10.18
C GLY A 82 -2.45 3.44 -9.51
N PRO A 83 -2.16 2.87 -8.33
CA PRO A 83 -3.08 1.94 -7.67
C PRO A 83 -4.42 2.57 -7.26
N ALA A 84 -4.47 3.87 -7.00
CA ALA A 84 -5.71 4.59 -6.70
C ALA A 84 -6.62 4.68 -7.94
N SER A 85 -6.05 5.05 -9.09
CA SER A 85 -6.78 5.12 -10.36
C SER A 85 -7.29 3.75 -10.79
N ALA A 86 -6.44 2.72 -10.70
CA ALA A 86 -6.85 1.35 -11.04
C ALA A 86 -8.02 0.87 -10.15
N ARG A 87 -7.98 1.12 -8.83
CA ARG A 87 -9.11 0.79 -7.94
C ARG A 87 -10.37 1.56 -8.29
N ASN A 88 -10.24 2.83 -8.64
CA ASN A 88 -11.36 3.66 -9.04
C ASN A 88 -12.02 3.17 -10.33
N ARG A 89 -11.22 2.76 -11.30
CA ARG A 89 -11.75 2.11 -12.51
C ARG A 89 -12.53 0.85 -12.15
N GLY A 90 -11.95 0.02 -11.27
CA GLY A 90 -12.54 -1.25 -10.89
C GLY A 90 -13.88 -1.09 -10.19
N TRP A 91 -13.99 -0.25 -9.18
CA TRP A 91 -15.25 -0.10 -8.46
C TRP A 91 -16.35 0.59 -9.30
N ARG A 92 -15.97 1.47 -10.24
CA ARG A 92 -16.93 2.05 -11.19
C ARG A 92 -17.45 1.01 -12.19
N ALA A 93 -16.63 0.03 -12.57
CA ALA A 93 -17.02 -1.08 -13.42
C ALA A 93 -17.79 -2.18 -12.65
N ALA A 94 -17.69 -2.19 -11.33
CA ALA A 94 -18.36 -3.16 -10.46
C ALA A 94 -19.90 -3.02 -10.52
N ARG A 95 -20.60 -4.17 -10.57
CA ARG A 95 -22.06 -4.21 -10.70
C ARG A 95 -22.77 -4.58 -9.39
N ALA A 96 -22.07 -5.24 -8.48
CA ALA A 96 -22.62 -5.62 -7.20
C ALA A 96 -22.76 -4.44 -6.22
N PRO A 97 -23.66 -4.54 -5.23
CA PRO A 97 -23.85 -3.51 -4.20
C PRO A 97 -22.67 -3.38 -3.24
N ILE A 98 -21.84 -4.43 -3.11
CA ILE A 98 -20.63 -4.44 -2.29
C ILE A 98 -19.41 -4.62 -3.21
N VAL A 99 -18.38 -3.83 -2.98
CA VAL A 99 -17.08 -3.94 -3.65
C VAL A 99 -16.04 -4.46 -2.67
N ALA A 100 -15.42 -5.58 -3.00
CA ALA A 100 -14.28 -6.13 -2.26
C ALA A 100 -12.98 -5.79 -2.99
N PHE A 101 -12.04 -5.19 -2.29
CA PHE A 101 -10.71 -4.91 -2.83
C PHE A 101 -9.69 -5.92 -2.32
N THR A 102 -8.87 -6.42 -3.22
CA THR A 102 -7.68 -7.19 -2.93
C THR A 102 -6.53 -6.72 -3.83
N SER A 103 -5.36 -7.32 -3.72
CA SER A 103 -4.17 -6.97 -4.50
C SER A 103 -3.76 -8.14 -5.37
N ASP A 104 -3.16 -7.91 -6.55
CA ASP A 104 -2.68 -8.98 -7.44
C ASP A 104 -1.60 -9.87 -6.80
N ASP A 105 -0.91 -9.40 -5.76
CA ASP A 105 0.10 -10.15 -5.00
C ASP A 105 -0.44 -10.75 -3.67
N ALA A 106 -1.74 -10.69 -3.47
CA ALA A 106 -2.42 -11.24 -2.31
C ALA A 106 -3.11 -12.57 -2.67
N VAL A 107 -3.22 -13.47 -1.70
CA VAL A 107 -3.87 -14.78 -1.85
C VAL A 107 -5.01 -14.86 -0.83
N PRO A 108 -6.25 -14.60 -1.25
CA PRO A 108 -7.42 -14.77 -0.39
C PRO A 108 -7.62 -16.23 0.03
N GLU A 109 -7.91 -16.46 1.31
CA GLU A 109 -8.26 -17.80 1.80
C GLU A 109 -9.65 -18.22 1.27
N PRO A 110 -9.97 -19.54 1.18
CA PRO A 110 -11.21 -20.01 0.55
C PRO A 110 -12.51 -19.45 1.13
N THR A 111 -12.52 -19.03 2.39
CA THR A 111 -13.70 -18.46 3.07
C THR A 111 -13.70 -16.92 3.06
N TRP A 112 -12.78 -16.28 2.37
CA TRP A 112 -12.60 -14.83 2.41
C TRP A 112 -13.85 -14.04 2.06
N LEU A 113 -14.54 -14.40 0.97
CA LEU A 113 -15.77 -13.72 0.55
C LEU A 113 -16.92 -13.95 1.54
N SER A 114 -17.17 -15.20 1.92
CA SER A 114 -18.26 -15.53 2.84
C SER A 114 -18.09 -14.86 4.20
N GLU A 115 -16.87 -14.86 4.76
CA GLU A 115 -16.57 -14.24 6.06
C GLU A 115 -16.58 -12.71 5.99
N GLY A 116 -16.14 -12.12 4.86
CA GLY A 116 -16.18 -10.69 4.64
C GLY A 116 -17.63 -10.17 4.54
N LEU A 117 -18.47 -10.87 3.79
CA LEU A 117 -19.89 -10.52 3.64
C LEU A 117 -20.70 -10.76 4.92
N ALA A 118 -20.42 -11.85 5.64
CA ALA A 118 -21.09 -12.14 6.91
C ALA A 118 -20.81 -11.10 8.02
N ALA A 119 -19.72 -10.34 7.89
CA ALA A 119 -19.37 -9.28 8.83
C ALA A 119 -20.16 -7.97 8.62
N PHE A 120 -20.91 -7.82 7.50
CA PHE A 120 -21.81 -6.70 7.31
C PHE A 120 -23.05 -6.89 8.21
N GLN A 121 -23.06 -6.15 9.29
CA GLN A 121 -24.21 -6.05 10.20
C GLN A 121 -24.99 -4.77 9.90
N ASP A 122 -26.16 -4.62 10.51
CA ASP A 122 -26.97 -3.41 10.37
C ASP A 122 -26.15 -2.17 10.78
N GLY A 123 -26.09 -1.21 9.89
CA GLY A 123 -25.34 0.05 10.07
C GLY A 123 -23.86 0.01 9.68
N LEU A 124 -23.32 -1.13 9.24
CA LEU A 124 -21.95 -1.18 8.70
C LEU A 124 -21.94 -1.02 7.19
N ASP A 125 -21.17 -0.07 6.73
CA ASP A 125 -20.96 0.21 5.31
C ASP A 125 -19.56 -0.18 4.82
N VAL A 126 -18.63 -0.41 5.75
CA VAL A 126 -17.23 -0.76 5.48
C VAL A 126 -16.80 -1.88 6.43
N VAL A 127 -16.14 -2.88 5.88
CA VAL A 127 -15.55 -4.00 6.63
C VAL A 127 -14.11 -4.23 6.17
N CYS A 128 -13.19 -4.37 7.12
CA CYS A 128 -11.80 -4.76 6.86
C CYS A 128 -11.54 -6.19 7.31
N GLY A 129 -11.01 -7.00 6.43
CA GLY A 129 -10.53 -8.33 6.75
C GLY A 129 -9.16 -8.31 7.43
N ARG A 130 -8.62 -9.48 7.70
CA ARG A 130 -7.29 -9.68 8.29
C ARG A 130 -6.26 -9.96 7.19
N ILE A 131 -5.09 -9.36 7.29
CA ILE A 131 -3.93 -9.71 6.47
C ILE A 131 -2.98 -10.57 7.29
N ARG A 132 -2.39 -11.58 6.66
CA ARG A 132 -1.27 -12.36 7.18
C ARG A 132 -0.09 -12.20 6.23
N THR A 133 1.03 -11.77 6.77
CA THR A 133 2.27 -11.53 6.04
C THR A 133 3.32 -12.54 6.51
N PRO A 134 3.46 -13.70 5.85
CA PRO A 134 4.41 -14.71 6.27
C PRO A 134 5.84 -14.19 6.15
N VAL A 135 6.53 -14.10 7.28
CA VAL A 135 7.93 -13.68 7.34
C VAL A 135 8.74 -14.66 8.19
N PRO A 136 10.04 -14.87 7.91
CA PRO A 136 10.90 -15.72 8.72
C PRO A 136 11.08 -15.15 10.14
N ALA A 137 11.57 -15.98 11.06
CA ALA A 137 11.84 -15.61 12.45
C ALA A 137 12.80 -14.40 12.56
N ARG A 138 13.75 -14.28 11.64
CA ARG A 138 14.63 -13.12 11.48
C ARG A 138 14.38 -12.50 10.10
N PRO A 139 13.42 -11.58 9.99
CA PRO A 139 13.07 -10.95 8.73
C PRO A 139 14.15 -9.94 8.30
N THR A 140 14.21 -9.61 7.02
CA THR A 140 14.89 -8.39 6.56
C THR A 140 14.11 -7.15 7.02
N GLU A 141 14.72 -5.97 6.95
CA GLU A 141 14.02 -4.70 7.27
C GLU A 141 12.75 -4.53 6.42
N GLN A 142 12.82 -4.86 5.14
CA GLN A 142 11.68 -4.80 4.23
C GLN A 142 10.55 -5.76 4.63
N GLN A 143 10.90 -6.99 4.98
CA GLN A 143 9.93 -7.99 5.45
C GLN A 143 9.29 -7.56 6.77
N ARG A 144 10.07 -6.98 7.69
CA ARG A 144 9.53 -6.44 8.93
C ARG A 144 8.56 -5.27 8.68
N SER A 145 8.91 -4.37 7.75
CA SER A 145 8.05 -3.25 7.38
C SER A 145 6.73 -3.70 6.75
N ALA A 146 6.71 -4.82 6.03
CA ALA A 146 5.49 -5.36 5.45
C ALA A 146 4.47 -5.84 6.51
N ARG A 147 4.91 -6.21 7.72
CA ARG A 147 4.02 -6.57 8.83
C ARG A 147 3.09 -5.44 9.29
N VAL A 148 3.42 -4.19 8.98
CA VAL A 148 2.54 -3.04 9.27
C VAL A 148 1.15 -3.22 8.63
N LEU A 149 1.05 -3.98 7.53
CA LEU A 149 -0.24 -4.31 6.92
C LEU A 149 -1.13 -5.19 7.82
N GLU A 150 -0.54 -6.02 8.69
CA GLU A 150 -1.30 -6.89 9.62
C GLU A 150 -1.98 -6.08 10.73
N GLU A 151 -1.39 -4.94 11.09
CA GLU A 151 -1.84 -4.06 12.17
C GLU A 151 -2.65 -2.86 11.65
N ALA A 152 -2.76 -2.71 10.32
CA ALA A 152 -3.44 -1.57 9.72
C ALA A 152 -4.93 -1.55 10.06
N ASP A 153 -5.42 -0.38 10.49
CA ASP A 153 -6.85 -0.16 10.73
C ASP A 153 -7.68 -0.30 9.45
N PHE A 154 -7.11 0.10 8.32
CA PHE A 154 -7.71 0.02 7.00
C PHE A 154 -6.64 -0.24 5.94
N THR A 155 -6.92 -1.12 5.00
CA THR A 155 -6.10 -1.34 3.81
C THR A 155 -6.93 -1.83 2.64
N SER A 156 -6.67 -1.30 1.47
CA SER A 156 -7.31 -1.74 0.23
C SER A 156 -6.84 -3.10 -0.28
N ALA A 157 -5.87 -3.72 0.38
CA ALA A 157 -5.49 -5.11 0.08
C ALA A 157 -6.48 -6.14 0.67
N ASN A 158 -7.35 -5.74 1.61
CA ASN A 158 -8.40 -6.59 2.17
C ASN A 158 -9.51 -5.75 2.82
N CYS A 159 -10.37 -5.17 2.01
CA CYS A 159 -11.54 -4.44 2.52
C CYS A 159 -12.76 -4.62 1.61
N PHE A 160 -13.93 -4.47 2.22
CA PHE A 160 -15.23 -4.54 1.58
C PHE A 160 -15.97 -3.23 1.87
N LEU A 161 -16.52 -2.59 0.86
CA LEU A 161 -17.28 -1.34 0.99
C LEU A 161 -18.61 -1.45 0.24
N ARG A 162 -19.68 -0.91 0.82
CA ARG A 162 -20.90 -0.68 0.05
C ARG A 162 -20.63 0.36 -1.03
N LYS A 163 -21.11 0.11 -2.25
CA LYS A 163 -20.88 0.97 -3.42
C LYS A 163 -21.30 2.43 -3.18
N PRO A 164 -22.44 2.74 -2.52
CA PRO A 164 -22.82 4.12 -2.20
C PRO A 164 -21.80 4.88 -1.35
N VAL A 165 -20.98 4.20 -0.52
CA VAL A 165 -19.89 4.86 0.24
C VAL A 165 -18.79 5.31 -0.72
N LEU A 166 -18.42 4.44 -1.68
CA LEU A 166 -17.41 4.81 -2.70
C LEU A 166 -17.92 5.96 -3.59
N GLU A 167 -19.20 5.96 -3.94
CA GLU A 167 -19.84 7.04 -4.69
C GLU A 167 -19.81 8.36 -3.90
N ARG A 168 -20.23 8.34 -2.62
CA ARG A 168 -20.25 9.52 -1.74
C ARG A 168 -18.86 10.10 -1.49
N LEU A 169 -17.85 9.24 -1.39
CA LEU A 169 -16.47 9.66 -1.16
C LEU A 169 -15.65 9.79 -2.45
N GLU A 170 -16.25 9.58 -3.63
CA GLU A 170 -15.58 9.61 -4.93
C GLU A 170 -14.41 8.60 -5.05
N GLY A 171 -14.44 7.52 -4.23
CA GLY A 171 -13.41 6.49 -4.20
C GLY A 171 -12.07 6.97 -3.65
N PHE A 172 -10.98 6.53 -4.26
CA PHE A 172 -9.60 6.86 -3.87
C PHE A 172 -9.15 8.17 -4.52
N ASP A 173 -8.34 8.96 -3.82
CA ASP A 173 -7.74 10.17 -4.38
C ASP A 173 -6.58 9.79 -5.32
N GLU A 174 -6.78 9.99 -6.62
CA GLU A 174 -5.83 9.61 -7.68
C GLU A 174 -4.54 10.44 -7.71
N ARG A 175 -4.47 11.52 -6.91
CA ARG A 175 -3.22 12.25 -6.71
C ARG A 175 -2.16 11.40 -6.01
N PHE A 176 -2.58 10.37 -5.26
CA PHE A 176 -1.70 9.32 -4.72
C PHE A 176 -1.46 8.24 -5.78
N ASN A 177 -0.60 8.53 -6.74
CA ASN A 177 -0.31 7.64 -7.87
C ASN A 177 0.77 6.57 -7.57
N VAL A 178 1.08 6.36 -6.30
CA VAL A 178 2.03 5.33 -5.82
C VAL A 178 1.38 4.51 -4.72
N PRO A 179 1.93 3.32 -4.37
CA PRO A 179 1.41 2.48 -3.29
C PRO A 179 1.65 3.09 -1.88
N ARG A 180 1.36 4.37 -1.70
CA ARG A 180 1.51 5.07 -0.43
C ARG A 180 0.53 6.22 -0.34
N GLY A 181 -0.20 6.28 0.76
CA GLY A 181 -1.06 7.40 1.11
C GLY A 181 -2.52 7.24 0.70
N SER A 182 -2.85 6.58 -0.43
CA SER A 182 -4.24 6.43 -0.89
C SER A 182 -5.14 5.69 0.10
N ASP A 183 -4.64 4.64 0.73
CA ASP A 183 -5.39 3.88 1.74
C ASP A 183 -5.63 4.70 3.00
N ALA A 184 -4.58 5.39 3.47
CA ALA A 184 -4.69 6.28 4.62
C ALA A 184 -5.63 7.47 4.34
N ASP A 185 -5.60 8.03 3.14
CA ASP A 185 -6.51 9.10 2.72
C ASP A 185 -7.98 8.64 2.74
N LEU A 186 -8.28 7.49 2.14
CA LEU A 186 -9.64 6.95 2.18
C LEU A 186 -10.07 6.62 3.61
N HIS A 187 -9.20 6.01 4.41
CA HIS A 187 -9.45 5.73 5.82
C HIS A 187 -9.78 7.01 6.60
N PHE A 188 -9.01 8.07 6.41
CA PHE A 188 -9.23 9.34 7.12
C PHE A 188 -10.55 10.00 6.69
N ARG A 189 -10.89 9.96 5.40
CA ARG A 189 -12.20 10.43 4.92
C ARG A 189 -13.37 9.62 5.48
N LEU A 190 -13.22 8.29 5.62
CA LEU A 190 -14.24 7.46 6.30
C LEU A 190 -14.45 7.92 7.74
N LEU A 191 -13.37 8.14 8.50
CA LEU A 191 -13.43 8.61 9.89
C LEU A 191 -14.04 10.02 10.00
N GLU A 192 -13.64 10.94 9.13
CA GLU A 192 -14.16 12.31 9.11
C GLU A 192 -15.66 12.39 8.77
N HIS A 193 -16.15 11.42 8.00
CA HIS A 193 -17.58 11.29 7.70
C HIS A 193 -18.36 10.44 8.72
N GLY A 194 -17.71 10.03 9.81
CA GLY A 194 -18.35 9.22 10.86
C GLY A 194 -18.77 7.82 10.41
N ILE A 195 -18.14 7.29 9.33
CA ILE A 195 -18.46 5.96 8.82
C ILE A 195 -17.76 4.90 9.67
N ALA A 196 -18.54 4.02 10.28
CA ALA A 196 -18.03 2.93 11.08
C ALA A 196 -17.35 1.86 10.20
N ILE A 197 -16.17 1.40 10.64
CA ILE A 197 -15.39 0.35 9.97
C ILE A 197 -15.48 -0.92 10.83
N GLY A 198 -16.16 -1.94 10.31
CA GLY A 198 -16.23 -3.26 10.92
C GLY A 198 -14.97 -4.09 10.71
N ARG A 199 -14.80 -5.13 11.51
CA ARG A 199 -13.69 -6.08 11.40
C ARG A 199 -14.21 -7.48 11.08
N ALA A 200 -13.60 -8.12 10.08
CA ALA A 200 -13.84 -9.50 9.70
C ALA A 200 -12.55 -10.33 9.87
N PRO A 201 -12.19 -10.72 11.10
CA PRO A 201 -10.90 -11.38 11.38
C PRO A 201 -10.75 -12.74 10.68
N ARG A 202 -11.86 -13.37 10.27
CA ARG A 202 -11.89 -14.63 9.51
C ARG A 202 -11.81 -14.41 7.99
N ALA A 203 -12.11 -13.22 7.49
CA ALA A 203 -11.87 -12.86 6.10
C ALA A 203 -10.36 -12.62 5.88
N LEU A 204 -9.63 -13.72 5.73
CA LEU A 204 -8.17 -13.73 5.72
C LEU A 204 -7.61 -13.66 4.30
N VAL A 205 -6.63 -12.77 4.12
CA VAL A 205 -5.80 -12.68 2.92
C VAL A 205 -4.34 -12.87 3.30
N VAL A 206 -3.65 -13.77 2.63
CA VAL A 206 -2.20 -13.94 2.75
C VAL A 206 -1.52 -13.00 1.77
N HIS A 207 -0.65 -12.14 2.28
CA HIS A 207 0.15 -11.20 1.48
C HIS A 207 1.63 -11.61 1.54
N PRO A 208 2.14 -12.39 0.58
CA PRO A 208 3.52 -12.85 0.58
C PRO A 208 4.50 -11.69 0.43
N VAL A 209 5.52 -11.63 1.29
CA VAL A 209 6.57 -10.62 1.16
C VAL A 209 7.62 -11.08 0.15
N ARG A 210 7.83 -10.28 -0.86
CA ARG A 210 8.84 -10.51 -1.88
C ARG A 210 10.23 -10.09 -1.39
N PRO A 211 11.29 -10.77 -1.85
CA PRO A 211 12.64 -10.25 -1.68
C PRO A 211 12.76 -8.85 -2.26
N ALA A 212 13.28 -7.93 -1.48
CA ALA A 212 13.53 -6.58 -1.96
C ALA A 212 14.91 -6.51 -2.63
N PRO A 213 15.06 -5.76 -3.73
CA PRO A 213 16.37 -5.51 -4.29
C PRO A 213 17.20 -4.67 -3.34
N TRP A 214 18.52 -4.73 -3.52
CA TRP A 214 19.47 -3.90 -2.78
C TRP A 214 19.14 -2.40 -2.97
N GLY A 215 19.21 -1.61 -1.90
CA GLY A 215 18.84 -0.19 -1.95
C GLY A 215 17.34 0.10 -2.06
N ALA A 216 16.46 -0.89 -1.87
CA ALA A 216 15.00 -0.69 -1.98
C ALA A 216 14.47 0.45 -1.12
N SER A 217 15.02 0.66 0.08
CA SER A 217 14.64 1.75 0.98
C SER A 217 14.91 3.13 0.37
N LEU A 218 15.98 3.29 -0.44
CA LEU A 218 16.30 4.53 -1.14
C LEU A 218 15.34 4.82 -2.30
N LEU A 219 14.85 3.77 -2.97
CA LEU A 219 13.86 3.92 -4.03
C LEU A 219 12.48 4.28 -3.47
N GLN A 220 12.13 3.69 -2.33
CA GLN A 220 10.82 3.92 -1.70
C GLN A 220 10.71 5.28 -1.01
N ILE A 221 11.83 5.87 -0.54
CA ILE A 221 11.79 7.14 0.19
C ILE A 221 11.25 8.31 -0.65
N ARG A 222 11.35 8.24 -1.99
CA ARG A 222 10.75 9.23 -2.89
C ARG A 222 9.24 9.38 -2.70
N HIS A 223 8.57 8.33 -2.23
CA HIS A 223 7.13 8.36 -1.96
C HIS A 223 6.77 9.23 -0.75
N ALA A 224 7.76 9.66 0.07
CA ALA A 224 7.55 10.59 1.18
C ALA A 224 7.01 11.97 0.75
N VAL A 225 7.11 12.31 -0.53
CA VAL A 225 6.43 13.48 -1.12
C VAL A 225 4.93 13.47 -0.83
N PHE A 226 4.30 12.29 -0.85
CA PHE A 226 2.86 12.14 -0.62
C PHE A 226 2.45 12.26 0.85
N ASP A 227 3.40 12.13 1.78
CA ASP A 227 3.13 12.38 3.20
C ASP A 227 2.72 13.84 3.43
N ALA A 228 3.32 14.78 2.68
CA ALA A 228 2.93 16.20 2.72
C ALA A 228 1.52 16.43 2.16
N LEU A 229 1.10 15.71 1.12
CA LEU A 229 -0.27 15.76 0.61
C LEU A 229 -1.27 15.22 1.64
N LEU A 230 -0.95 14.07 2.25
CA LEU A 230 -1.80 13.45 3.26
C LEU A 230 -1.93 14.34 4.51
N TYR A 231 -0.82 14.92 4.96
CA TYR A 231 -0.81 15.88 6.06
C TYR A 231 -1.62 17.14 5.73
N LYS A 232 -1.50 17.67 4.52
CA LYS A 232 -2.27 18.85 4.08
C LYS A 232 -3.79 18.61 4.14
N LYS A 233 -4.21 17.40 3.75
CA LYS A 233 -5.65 17.05 3.74
C LYS A 233 -6.17 16.74 5.14
N HIS A 234 -5.39 16.04 5.97
CA HIS A 234 -5.82 15.46 7.25
C HIS A 234 -4.78 15.70 8.36
N PRO A 235 -4.48 16.96 8.74
CA PRO A 235 -3.36 17.26 9.64
C PRO A 235 -3.50 16.62 11.03
N ALA A 236 -4.70 16.59 11.59
CA ALA A 236 -4.95 16.03 12.91
C ALA A 236 -4.80 14.50 12.89
N LEU A 237 -5.46 13.80 11.94
CA LEU A 237 -5.40 12.36 11.81
C LEU A 237 -3.99 11.87 11.41
N TYR A 238 -3.28 12.62 10.58
CA TYR A 238 -1.90 12.31 10.24
C TYR A 238 -1.01 12.30 11.47
N ARG A 239 -1.10 13.34 12.32
CA ARG A 239 -0.32 13.40 13.58
C ARG A 239 -0.74 12.36 14.59
N GLN A 240 -2.00 12.00 14.63
CA GLN A 240 -2.50 10.97 15.54
C GLN A 240 -2.11 9.55 15.11
N LYS A 241 -2.17 9.23 13.81
CA LYS A 241 -2.11 7.84 13.33
C LYS A 241 -0.86 7.48 12.54
N ILE A 242 -0.18 8.45 11.91
CA ILE A 242 0.97 8.18 11.04
C ILE A 242 2.27 8.64 11.70
N GLU A 243 2.38 9.91 12.01
CA GLU A 243 3.63 10.49 12.50
C GLU A 243 3.34 11.55 13.57
N PRO A 244 3.36 11.18 14.85
CA PRO A 244 3.06 12.10 15.94
C PRO A 244 4.02 13.29 16.04
N ARG A 245 5.29 13.08 15.65
CA ARG A 245 6.35 14.10 15.73
C ARG A 245 7.21 14.06 14.45
N PRO A 246 7.77 15.21 14.02
CA PRO A 246 8.73 15.23 12.92
C PRO A 246 9.93 14.33 13.17
N ARG A 247 10.51 13.79 12.11
CA ARG A 247 11.72 12.93 12.14
C ARG A 247 12.98 13.76 12.39
N TRP A 248 13.08 14.38 13.57
CA TRP A 248 14.22 15.24 13.93
C TRP A 248 15.57 14.54 13.83
N ASP A 249 15.61 13.21 13.98
CA ASP A 249 16.77 12.36 13.77
C ASP A 249 17.37 12.55 12.37
N HIS A 250 16.56 12.55 11.32
CA HIS A 250 17.00 12.77 9.94
C HIS A 250 17.49 14.21 9.72
N TYR A 251 16.78 15.20 10.26
CA TYR A 251 17.19 16.61 10.14
C TYR A 251 18.53 16.88 10.85
N LEU A 252 18.77 16.29 12.03
CA LEU A 252 20.03 16.42 12.76
C LEU A 252 21.20 15.78 11.99
N ILE A 253 21.01 14.58 11.41
CA ILE A 253 22.03 13.95 10.57
C ILE A 253 22.39 14.84 9.38
N VAL A 254 21.39 15.41 8.70
CA VAL A 254 21.65 16.30 7.57
C VAL A 254 22.30 17.61 8.00
N ALA A 255 21.84 18.22 9.08
CA ALA A 255 22.40 19.46 9.59
C ALA A 255 23.87 19.31 9.99
N THR A 256 24.23 18.22 10.69
CA THR A 256 25.63 17.96 11.06
C THR A 256 26.52 17.68 9.85
N LEU A 257 26.01 17.00 8.83
CA LEU A 257 26.73 16.80 7.56
C LEU A 257 27.00 18.13 6.85
N LEU A 258 25.96 18.96 6.70
CA LEU A 258 26.08 20.26 6.03
C LEU A 258 26.99 21.22 6.81
N LEU A 259 26.90 21.22 8.14
CA LEU A 259 27.79 22.01 9.00
C LEU A 259 29.26 21.58 8.83
N GLY A 260 29.54 20.27 8.80
CA GLY A 260 30.87 19.73 8.56
C GLY A 260 31.45 20.18 7.21
N LEU A 261 30.62 20.08 6.14
CA LEU A 261 31.02 20.53 4.80
C LEU A 261 31.30 22.04 4.75
N ALA A 262 30.40 22.85 5.32
CA ALA A 262 30.55 24.29 5.36
C ALA A 262 31.78 24.71 6.16
N SER A 263 32.03 24.11 7.33
CA SER A 263 33.22 24.36 8.18
C SER A 263 34.51 23.99 7.45
N LEU A 264 34.50 22.89 6.69
CA LEU A 264 35.66 22.46 5.90
C LEU A 264 35.97 23.48 4.79
N LEU A 265 34.97 23.96 4.09
CA LEU A 265 35.10 24.98 3.03
C LEU A 265 35.63 26.32 3.58
N MET A 266 35.30 26.64 4.82
CA MET A 266 35.78 27.86 5.51
C MET A 266 37.16 27.69 6.18
N GLY A 267 37.79 26.53 6.05
CA GLY A 267 39.09 26.25 6.70
C GLY A 267 38.99 26.02 8.20
N LEU A 268 37.79 25.89 8.77
CA LEU A 268 37.52 25.69 10.19
C LEU A 268 37.65 24.20 10.56
N THR A 269 38.86 23.67 10.53
CA THR A 269 39.15 22.22 10.62
C THR A 269 38.62 21.58 11.91
N ILE A 270 38.72 22.25 13.06
CA ILE A 270 38.22 21.71 14.35
C ILE A 270 36.71 21.57 14.32
N PHE A 271 35.99 22.58 13.83
CA PHE A 271 34.53 22.53 13.73
C PHE A 271 34.08 21.48 12.69
N ALA A 272 34.80 21.36 11.58
CA ALA A 272 34.54 20.31 10.57
C ALA A 272 34.67 18.91 11.18
N THR A 273 35.78 18.67 11.92
CA THR A 273 36.02 17.38 12.58
C THR A 273 34.93 17.04 13.60
N LEU A 274 34.55 17.99 14.45
CA LEU A 274 33.47 17.78 15.42
C LEU A 274 32.12 17.51 14.75
N ALA A 275 31.79 18.25 13.70
CA ALA A 275 30.52 18.06 12.96
C ALA A 275 30.45 16.72 12.24
N PHE A 276 31.54 16.29 11.57
CA PHE A 276 31.63 14.96 10.96
C PHE A 276 31.61 13.82 11.98
N ALA A 277 32.23 13.99 13.14
CA ALA A 277 32.15 13.03 14.23
C ALA A 277 30.71 12.89 14.73
N ALA A 278 29.99 14.00 14.92
CA ALA A 278 28.59 13.99 15.30
C ALA A 278 27.70 13.33 14.20
N TRP A 279 27.92 13.66 12.94
CA TRP A 279 27.24 13.01 11.81
C TRP A 279 27.45 11.49 11.79
N LEU A 280 28.71 11.06 11.97
CA LEU A 280 29.06 9.64 11.99
C LEU A 280 28.38 8.92 13.15
N LEU A 281 28.40 9.49 14.34
CA LEU A 281 27.78 8.93 15.55
C LEU A 281 26.25 8.77 15.36
N LEU A 282 25.58 9.81 14.83
CA LEU A 282 24.14 9.78 14.58
C LEU A 282 23.78 8.74 13.49
N THR A 283 24.61 8.63 12.46
CA THR A 283 24.44 7.65 11.38
C THR A 283 24.65 6.22 11.89
N ILE A 284 25.66 5.98 12.72
CA ILE A 284 25.89 4.67 13.37
C ILE A 284 24.71 4.31 14.27
N ARG A 285 24.20 5.27 15.06
CA ARG A 285 23.01 5.06 15.90
C ARG A 285 21.79 4.68 15.06
N LEU A 286 21.55 5.35 13.93
CA LEU A 286 20.48 5.03 13.01
C LEU A 286 20.65 3.62 12.44
N CYS A 287 21.86 3.28 11.97
CA CYS A 287 22.18 1.96 11.43
C CYS A 287 21.96 0.86 12.49
N ALA A 288 22.46 1.06 13.71
CA ALA A 288 22.27 0.13 14.81
C ALA A 288 20.78 -0.07 15.17
N HIS A 289 19.98 1.00 15.09
CA HIS A 289 18.52 0.90 15.27
C HIS A 289 17.86 0.06 14.18
N ARG A 290 18.24 0.25 12.91
CA ARG A 290 17.72 -0.50 11.77
C ARG A 290 18.11 -1.98 11.81
N LEU A 291 19.30 -2.29 12.30
CA LEU A 291 19.80 -3.67 12.47
C LEU A 291 19.11 -4.45 13.60
N ARG A 292 18.40 -3.79 14.50
CA ARG A 292 17.73 -4.49 15.61
C ARG A 292 16.57 -5.36 15.11
N GLY A 293 16.61 -6.65 15.47
CA GLY A 293 15.52 -7.59 15.19
C GLY A 293 15.38 -8.00 13.72
N VAL A 294 16.42 -7.78 12.90
CA VAL A 294 16.43 -8.20 11.48
C VAL A 294 17.52 -9.26 11.22
N ALA A 295 17.49 -9.86 10.03
CA ALA A 295 18.51 -10.80 9.61
C ALA A 295 19.87 -10.10 9.43
N HIS A 296 20.94 -10.75 9.90
CA HIS A 296 22.32 -10.23 9.81
C HIS A 296 23.11 -10.98 8.72
N THR A 297 22.53 -11.19 7.54
CA THR A 297 23.33 -11.69 6.41
C THR A 297 24.30 -10.58 5.95
N PRO A 298 25.52 -10.91 5.48
CA PRO A 298 26.50 -9.91 5.08
C PRO A 298 25.95 -8.90 4.05
N ALA A 299 25.21 -9.38 3.06
CA ALA A 299 24.59 -8.53 2.04
C ALA A 299 23.55 -7.57 2.63
N HIS A 300 22.71 -8.04 3.56
CA HIS A 300 21.70 -7.19 4.20
C HIS A 300 22.32 -6.17 5.16
N VAL A 301 23.36 -6.55 5.91
CA VAL A 301 24.11 -5.61 6.77
C VAL A 301 24.77 -4.54 5.92
N ALA A 302 25.44 -4.90 4.82
CA ALA A 302 26.05 -3.94 3.90
C ALA A 302 25.02 -2.96 3.30
N ASP A 303 23.85 -3.47 2.89
CA ASP A 303 22.73 -2.65 2.42
C ASP A 303 22.28 -1.65 3.49
N LEU A 304 22.07 -2.10 4.72
CA LEU A 304 21.65 -1.23 5.83
C LEU A 304 22.71 -0.19 6.20
N VAL A 305 23.98 -0.53 6.19
CA VAL A 305 25.09 0.41 6.48
C VAL A 305 25.08 1.54 5.43
N LEU A 306 25.13 1.17 4.15
CA LEU A 306 25.17 2.17 3.08
C LEU A 306 23.88 3.02 3.03
N THR A 307 22.74 2.37 3.11
CA THR A 307 21.45 3.07 3.05
C THR A 307 21.22 3.94 4.30
N SER A 308 21.80 3.65 5.45
CA SER A 308 21.70 4.51 6.64
C SER A 308 22.42 5.85 6.49
N ALA A 309 23.48 5.91 5.69
CA ALA A 309 24.14 7.17 5.36
C ALA A 309 23.35 8.00 4.34
N LEU A 310 22.74 7.35 3.35
CA LEU A 310 22.07 8.01 2.23
C LEU A 310 20.59 8.33 2.49
N LEU A 311 19.93 7.55 3.33
CA LEU A 311 18.49 7.68 3.55
C LEU A 311 18.08 9.00 4.21
N PRO A 312 18.77 9.53 5.26
CA PRO A 312 18.37 10.78 5.88
C PRO A 312 18.41 11.99 4.93
N PRO A 313 19.50 12.22 4.15
CA PRO A 313 19.51 13.30 3.14
C PRO A 313 18.37 13.19 2.12
N LEU A 314 18.12 11.99 1.58
CA LEU A 314 17.05 11.76 0.63
C LEU A 314 15.67 11.94 1.27
N ALA A 315 15.49 11.47 2.51
CA ALA A 315 14.23 11.64 3.23
C ALA A 315 13.89 13.12 3.45
N VAL A 316 14.87 13.92 3.92
CA VAL A 316 14.70 15.37 4.09
C VAL A 316 14.41 16.04 2.75
N PHE A 317 15.17 15.70 1.71
CA PHE A 317 14.97 16.25 0.37
C PHE A 317 13.53 16.01 -0.15
N TRP A 318 13.06 14.76 -0.15
CA TRP A 318 11.73 14.43 -0.64
C TRP A 318 10.62 15.01 0.23
N ARG A 319 10.85 15.12 1.53
CA ARG A 319 9.91 15.74 2.47
C ARG A 319 9.77 17.24 2.20
N LEU A 320 10.88 17.96 2.03
CA LEU A 320 10.88 19.37 1.65
C LEU A 320 10.28 19.60 0.26
N THR A 321 10.61 18.72 -0.70
CA THR A 321 9.99 18.73 -2.04
C THR A 321 8.47 18.59 -1.95
N GLY A 322 7.98 17.66 -1.11
CA GLY A 322 6.55 17.51 -0.85
C GLY A 322 5.92 18.76 -0.22
N ALA A 323 6.58 19.33 0.79
CA ALA A 323 6.12 20.54 1.45
C ALA A 323 5.98 21.73 0.48
N LEU A 324 6.96 21.91 -0.41
CA LEU A 324 6.95 22.93 -1.45
C LEU A 324 5.87 22.65 -2.52
N ARG A 325 5.84 21.41 -3.05
CA ARG A 325 4.89 20.99 -4.09
C ARG A 325 3.44 21.19 -3.66
N TYR A 326 3.12 20.80 -2.44
CA TYR A 326 1.76 20.89 -1.92
C TYR A 326 1.50 22.16 -1.10
N ARG A 327 2.48 23.06 -1.01
CA ARG A 327 2.39 24.35 -0.29
C ARG A 327 1.86 24.16 1.14
N VAL A 328 2.53 23.34 1.91
CA VAL A 328 2.16 23.02 3.30
C VAL A 328 3.38 23.09 4.21
N ARG A 329 3.21 23.62 5.43
CA ARG A 329 4.25 23.61 6.46
C ARG A 329 4.31 22.20 7.07
N PHE A 330 5.13 21.38 6.46
CA PHE A 330 5.30 19.96 6.81
C PHE A 330 6.76 19.71 7.17
N ALA A 331 7.06 19.59 8.47
CA ALA A 331 8.37 19.29 9.01
C ALA A 331 8.35 18.00 9.87
#